data_dac8b4f9d5d5c8f166a6f25eb4c39815
#
_entry.id   dac8b4f9d5d5c8f166a6f25eb4c39815
#
_cell.length_a   1.000
_cell.length_b   1.000
_cell.length_c   1.000
_cell.angle_alpha   90.00
_cell.angle_beta   90.00
_cell.angle_gamma   90.00
#
_symmetry.space_group_name_H-M   'P 1'
#
loop_
_entity.id
_entity.type
_entity.pdbx_description
1 polymer ?
#
loop_
_entity_poly.entity_id
_entity_poly.type
_entity_poly.pdbx_seq_one_letter_code
_entity_poly.pdbx_strand_id
1 'polypeptide(L)'
;MSTTPLSNAFISVNDIVNNFIISYTGPGKIIPDSKRTEIIFHARRCLQEFAYETLKSQFTEETNGVITANTYPLPSDFVAVIKVTVGGVVLTESTTTPPAVGKFYIDFVAKTIKYGTAGNAVLTYLSNALTTDESAAIPKLAEEAMYTCMVYAILSNRENTNPNTLQRLLIEKTDKLERAKSRLVFTNFS
;
A
#
# COMPACT_ATOMS: atom_id res chain seq x y z
N MET A 1 -13.98 -29.53 2.38
CA MET A 1 -14.26 -28.44 3.32
C MET A 1 -14.28 -27.16 2.52
N SER A 2 -15.45 -26.52 2.40
CA SER A 2 -15.60 -25.26 1.66
C SER A 2 -15.07 -24.14 2.54
N THR A 3 -13.93 -23.56 2.18
CA THR A 3 -13.43 -22.34 2.80
C THR A 3 -14.26 -21.18 2.30
N THR A 4 -15.20 -20.72 3.10
CA THR A 4 -15.92 -19.47 2.85
C THR A 4 -14.88 -18.33 2.80
N PRO A 5 -14.80 -17.52 1.74
CA PRO A 5 -13.83 -16.43 1.71
C PRO A 5 -14.16 -15.45 2.83
N LEU A 6 -13.12 -15.02 3.55
CA LEU A 6 -13.15 -14.01 4.62
C LEU A 6 -13.50 -12.62 4.04
N SER A 7 -14.66 -12.47 3.42
CA SER A 7 -15.12 -11.21 2.82
C SER A 7 -15.20 -10.05 3.81
N ASN A 8 -15.21 -10.33 5.12
CA ASN A 8 -15.22 -9.34 6.19
C ASN A 8 -13.83 -9.00 6.77
N ALA A 9 -12.77 -9.60 6.23
CA ALA A 9 -11.41 -9.36 6.71
C ALA A 9 -10.79 -8.09 6.13
N PHE A 10 -11.34 -7.56 5.04
CA PHE A 10 -10.82 -6.40 4.33
C PHE A 10 -11.88 -5.30 4.19
N ILE A 11 -11.41 -4.05 4.10
CA ILE A 11 -12.21 -2.85 3.86
C ILE A 11 -11.53 -2.04 2.75
N SER A 12 -12.31 -1.43 1.84
CA SER A 12 -11.74 -0.58 0.79
C SER A 12 -11.33 0.79 1.33
N VAL A 13 -10.36 1.44 0.67
CA VAL A 13 -10.01 2.85 0.98
C VAL A 13 -11.21 3.76 0.83
N ASN A 14 -12.07 3.50 -0.17
CA ASN A 14 -13.30 4.26 -0.39
C ASN A 14 -14.25 4.16 0.82
N ASP A 15 -14.43 2.96 1.38
CA ASP A 15 -15.27 2.77 2.56
C ASP A 15 -14.66 3.45 3.79
N ILE A 16 -13.33 3.38 3.97
CA ILE A 16 -12.63 4.10 5.04
C ILE A 16 -12.88 5.60 4.92
N VAL A 17 -12.75 6.17 3.72
CA VAL A 17 -13.00 7.60 3.47
C VAL A 17 -14.45 7.97 3.78
N ASN A 18 -15.41 7.17 3.33
CA ASN A 18 -16.83 7.42 3.59
C ASN A 18 -17.18 7.32 5.09
N ASN A 19 -16.71 6.29 5.76
CA ASN A 19 -16.90 6.10 7.20
C ASN A 19 -16.23 7.21 8.00
N PHE A 20 -15.04 7.66 7.58
CA PHE A 20 -14.34 8.79 8.18
C PHE A 20 -15.14 10.09 8.06
N ILE A 21 -15.68 10.40 6.87
CA ILE A 21 -16.52 11.58 6.66
C ILE A 21 -17.72 11.54 7.61
N ILE A 22 -18.41 10.41 7.68
CA ILE A 22 -19.59 10.25 8.54
C ILE A 22 -19.21 10.40 10.02
N SER A 23 -18.09 9.87 10.46
CA SER A 23 -17.75 9.79 11.89
C SER A 23 -17.03 11.02 12.42
N TYR A 24 -16.14 11.63 11.63
CA TYR A 24 -15.18 12.63 12.10
C TYR A 24 -15.38 14.03 11.52
N THR A 25 -16.16 14.19 10.43
CA THR A 25 -16.31 15.49 9.76
C THR A 25 -17.72 16.05 9.88
N GLY A 26 -17.82 17.37 10.03
CA GLY A 26 -19.09 18.10 10.09
C GLY A 26 -19.25 18.96 11.34
N PRO A 27 -20.34 19.73 11.44
CA PRO A 27 -20.59 20.62 12.56
C PRO A 27 -20.58 19.88 13.90
N GLY A 28 -19.81 20.37 14.87
CA GLY A 28 -19.69 19.77 16.19
C GLY A 28 -18.77 18.55 16.29
N LYS A 29 -18.18 18.10 15.18
CA LYS A 29 -17.18 17.01 15.17
C LYS A 29 -15.76 17.55 15.27
N ILE A 30 -14.80 16.63 15.45
CA ILE A 30 -13.37 16.97 15.62
C ILE A 30 -12.80 17.71 14.39
N ILE A 31 -13.36 17.46 13.21
CA ILE A 31 -13.03 18.14 11.95
C ILE A 31 -14.29 18.84 11.45
N PRO A 32 -14.48 20.14 11.77
CA PRO A 32 -15.72 20.85 11.42
C PRO A 32 -15.98 20.95 9.92
N ASP A 33 -14.90 21.07 9.12
CA ASP A 33 -14.96 21.19 7.67
C ASP A 33 -13.73 20.56 7.03
N SER A 34 -13.94 19.75 5.98
CA SER A 34 -12.88 19.19 5.15
C SER A 34 -13.48 18.70 3.82
N LYS A 35 -12.77 18.94 2.73
CA LYS A 35 -13.18 18.45 1.41
C LYS A 35 -12.86 16.95 1.27
N ARG A 36 -13.73 16.21 0.57
CA ARG A 36 -13.48 14.78 0.30
C ARG A 36 -12.10 14.53 -0.33
N THR A 37 -11.65 15.42 -1.23
CA THR A 37 -10.33 15.32 -1.87
C THR A 37 -9.16 15.44 -0.88
N GLU A 38 -9.29 16.29 0.13
CA GLU A 38 -8.32 16.41 1.23
C GLU A 38 -8.29 15.13 2.07
N ILE A 39 -9.46 14.58 2.38
CA ILE A 39 -9.58 13.34 3.15
C ILE A 39 -8.96 12.17 2.39
N ILE A 40 -9.23 12.04 1.08
CA ILE A 40 -8.61 11.03 0.22
C ILE A 40 -7.08 11.16 0.20
N PHE A 41 -6.57 12.39 0.07
CA PHE A 41 -5.13 12.65 0.09
C PHE A 41 -4.49 12.14 1.39
N HIS A 42 -5.08 12.46 2.54
CA HIS A 42 -4.57 12.01 3.83
C HIS A 42 -4.76 10.49 4.04
N ALA A 43 -5.86 9.91 3.56
CA ALA A 43 -6.07 8.46 3.59
C ALA A 43 -4.97 7.72 2.83
N ARG A 44 -4.64 8.17 1.61
CA ARG A 44 -3.56 7.59 0.81
C ARG A 44 -2.20 7.73 1.48
N ARG A 45 -1.91 8.88 2.07
CA ARG A 45 -0.66 9.11 2.79
C ARG A 45 -0.54 8.20 4.03
N CYS A 46 -1.62 8.07 4.80
CA CYS A 46 -1.66 7.17 5.95
C CYS A 46 -1.53 5.70 5.52
N LEU A 47 -2.13 5.32 4.40
CA LEU A 47 -1.97 3.99 3.84
C LEU A 47 -0.53 3.72 3.44
N GLN A 48 0.16 4.66 2.81
CA GLN A 48 1.58 4.53 2.47
C GLN A 48 2.45 4.33 3.71
N GLU A 49 2.25 5.16 4.75
CA GLU A 49 2.97 5.04 6.02
C GLU A 49 2.73 3.66 6.66
N PHE A 50 1.49 3.19 6.66
CA PHE A 50 1.11 1.89 7.19
C PHE A 50 1.65 0.73 6.34
N ALA A 51 1.52 0.81 5.02
CA ALA A 51 1.95 -0.23 4.09
C ALA A 51 3.47 -0.41 4.09
N TYR A 52 4.21 0.68 4.11
CA TYR A 52 5.67 0.63 4.08
C TYR A 52 6.26 -0.13 5.27
N GLU A 53 5.65 0.01 6.45
CA GLU A 53 6.17 -0.62 7.66
C GLU A 53 5.56 -1.99 7.98
N THR A 54 4.31 -2.25 7.58
CA THR A 54 3.53 -3.37 8.12
C THR A 54 2.98 -4.32 7.07
N LEU A 55 2.61 -3.82 5.89
CA LEU A 55 1.86 -4.56 4.90
C LEU A 55 2.72 -5.06 3.72
N LYS A 56 4.05 -5.02 3.83
CA LYS A 56 4.97 -5.46 2.76
C LYS A 56 4.57 -6.81 2.14
N SER A 57 4.14 -7.76 2.96
CA SER A 57 3.73 -9.08 2.49
C SER A 57 2.29 -9.12 1.94
N GLN A 58 1.46 -8.14 2.27
CA GLN A 58 0.03 -8.12 1.90
C GLN A 58 -0.25 -7.31 0.63
N PHE A 59 0.68 -6.42 0.23
CA PHE A 59 0.61 -5.70 -1.05
C PHE A 59 1.55 -6.29 -2.10
N THR A 60 1.72 -7.61 -2.08
CA THR A 60 2.49 -8.33 -3.10
C THR A 60 1.54 -8.71 -4.22
N GLU A 61 1.81 -8.17 -5.39
CA GLU A 61 1.07 -8.47 -6.61
C GLU A 61 1.92 -9.36 -7.51
N GLU A 62 1.28 -10.25 -8.28
CA GLU A 62 1.93 -11.05 -9.30
C GLU A 62 1.40 -10.64 -10.68
N THR A 63 2.31 -10.34 -11.56
CA THR A 63 1.98 -10.01 -12.94
C THR A 63 2.64 -11.01 -13.88
N ASN A 64 1.82 -11.63 -14.73
CA ASN A 64 2.29 -12.55 -15.77
C ASN A 64 2.31 -11.82 -17.11
N GLY A 65 3.38 -11.98 -17.87
CA GLY A 65 3.49 -11.35 -19.17
C GLY A 65 4.44 -12.09 -20.09
N VAL A 66 4.19 -11.96 -21.39
CA VAL A 66 5.12 -12.42 -22.42
C VAL A 66 6.16 -11.33 -22.64
N ILE A 67 7.43 -11.68 -22.48
CA ILE A 67 8.53 -10.75 -22.72
C ILE A 67 8.64 -10.49 -24.22
N THR A 68 8.31 -9.29 -24.64
CA THR A 68 8.50 -8.81 -26.02
C THR A 68 9.79 -8.00 -26.07
N ALA A 69 10.67 -8.32 -27.00
CA ALA A 69 11.97 -7.65 -27.17
C ALA A 69 12.81 -7.57 -25.88
N ASN A 70 12.77 -8.63 -25.06
CA ASN A 70 13.45 -8.73 -23.77
C ASN A 70 13.08 -7.63 -22.74
N THR A 71 11.95 -6.96 -22.92
CA THR A 71 11.47 -5.91 -22.01
C THR A 71 10.01 -6.15 -21.63
N TYR A 72 9.65 -5.69 -20.42
CA TYR A 72 8.30 -5.70 -19.90
C TYR A 72 8.03 -4.38 -19.16
N PRO A 73 6.88 -3.73 -19.34
CA PRO A 73 6.56 -2.51 -18.62
C PRO A 73 6.39 -2.81 -17.11
N LEU A 74 6.92 -1.93 -16.27
CA LEU A 74 6.64 -2.01 -14.83
C LEU A 74 5.19 -1.59 -14.57
N PRO A 75 4.50 -2.27 -13.65
CA PRO A 75 3.18 -1.84 -13.18
C PRO A 75 3.22 -0.40 -12.65
N SER A 76 2.13 0.34 -12.80
CA SER A 76 2.05 1.75 -12.37
C SER A 76 2.19 1.96 -10.86
N ASP A 77 1.88 0.93 -10.10
CA ASP A 77 1.93 0.86 -8.63
C ASP A 77 3.18 0.14 -8.09
N PHE A 78 4.14 -0.13 -8.98
CA PHE A 78 5.39 -0.82 -8.63
C PHE A 78 6.25 -0.01 -7.65
N VAL A 79 6.70 -0.65 -6.57
CA VAL A 79 7.63 -0.08 -5.58
C VAL A 79 8.98 -0.81 -5.60
N ALA A 80 8.97 -2.14 -5.48
CA ALA A 80 10.19 -2.94 -5.41
C ALA A 80 9.94 -4.36 -5.93
N VAL A 81 10.97 -4.96 -6.50
CA VAL A 81 10.96 -6.38 -6.87
C VAL A 81 11.11 -7.25 -5.64
N ILE A 82 10.31 -8.30 -5.56
CA ILE A 82 10.47 -9.39 -4.60
C ILE A 82 11.12 -10.59 -5.30
N LYS A 83 10.60 -10.96 -6.47
CA LYS A 83 11.04 -12.13 -7.22
C LYS A 83 10.72 -11.96 -8.70
N VAL A 84 11.62 -12.43 -9.53
CA VAL A 84 11.41 -12.52 -10.99
C VAL A 84 11.69 -13.94 -11.43
N THR A 85 10.78 -14.53 -12.21
CA THR A 85 10.98 -15.82 -12.86
C THR A 85 10.72 -15.74 -14.35
N VAL A 86 11.46 -16.50 -15.14
CA VAL A 86 11.19 -16.67 -16.58
C VAL A 86 11.20 -18.16 -16.86
N GLY A 87 10.11 -18.68 -17.42
CA GLY A 87 9.96 -20.12 -17.64
C GLY A 87 10.09 -20.95 -16.38
N GLY A 88 9.71 -20.41 -15.21
CA GLY A 88 9.84 -21.06 -13.90
C GLY A 88 11.23 -20.93 -13.24
N VAL A 89 12.22 -20.37 -13.94
CA VAL A 89 13.58 -20.17 -13.39
C VAL A 89 13.68 -18.79 -12.74
N VAL A 90 14.17 -18.75 -11.49
CA VAL A 90 14.38 -17.49 -10.77
C VAL A 90 15.57 -16.75 -11.35
N LEU A 91 15.38 -15.47 -11.66
CA LEU A 91 16.43 -14.58 -12.15
C LEU A 91 17.05 -13.77 -11.01
N THR A 92 18.31 -13.36 -11.19
CA THR A 92 19.01 -12.44 -10.28
C THR A 92 19.10 -11.04 -10.88
N GLU A 93 19.11 -10.01 -10.05
CA GLU A 93 19.24 -8.63 -10.52
C GLU A 93 20.64 -8.36 -11.08
N SER A 94 20.70 -7.61 -12.19
CA SER A 94 21.93 -7.14 -12.84
C SER A 94 22.12 -5.65 -12.55
N THR A 95 23.35 -5.23 -12.35
CA THR A 95 23.72 -3.82 -12.27
C THR A 95 24.04 -3.22 -13.64
N THR A 96 24.09 -4.04 -14.69
CA THR A 96 24.45 -3.63 -16.06
C THR A 96 23.32 -3.89 -17.05
N THR A 97 23.21 -3.05 -18.07
CA THR A 97 22.28 -3.21 -19.19
C THR A 97 23.04 -3.30 -20.52
N PRO A 98 22.72 -4.26 -21.41
CA PRO A 98 21.71 -5.31 -21.27
C PRO A 98 22.11 -6.36 -20.21
N PRO A 99 21.13 -6.97 -19.52
CA PRO A 99 21.43 -8.01 -18.53
C PRO A 99 21.87 -9.31 -19.22
N ALA A 100 22.78 -10.04 -18.57
CA ALA A 100 23.20 -11.36 -19.02
C ALA A 100 22.07 -12.40 -18.88
N VAL A 101 22.22 -13.56 -19.55
CA VAL A 101 21.30 -14.69 -19.42
C VAL A 101 21.13 -15.09 -17.96
N GLY A 102 19.89 -15.34 -17.52
CA GLY A 102 19.56 -15.63 -16.13
C GLY A 102 19.48 -14.41 -15.21
N LYS A 103 19.58 -13.20 -15.77
CA LYS A 103 19.49 -11.95 -15.01
C LYS A 103 18.40 -11.02 -15.56
N PHE A 104 17.97 -10.07 -14.74
CA PHE A 104 17.09 -8.96 -15.12
C PHE A 104 17.71 -7.63 -14.69
N TYR A 105 17.27 -6.53 -15.30
CA TYR A 105 17.66 -5.16 -14.97
C TYR A 105 16.43 -4.27 -14.92
N ILE A 106 16.31 -3.42 -13.90
CA ILE A 106 15.20 -2.46 -13.78
C ILE A 106 15.65 -1.10 -14.30
N ASP A 107 14.95 -0.62 -15.31
CA ASP A 107 15.10 0.72 -15.84
C ASP A 107 14.00 1.63 -15.29
N PHE A 108 14.29 2.33 -14.21
CA PHE A 108 13.33 3.23 -13.56
C PHE A 108 12.99 4.45 -14.42
N VAL A 109 13.89 4.85 -15.33
CA VAL A 109 13.65 5.99 -16.22
C VAL A 109 12.68 5.59 -17.34
N ALA A 110 12.92 4.45 -17.96
CA ALA A 110 12.05 3.91 -19.00
C ALA A 110 10.80 3.21 -18.41
N LYS A 111 10.72 3.03 -17.09
CA LYS A 111 9.67 2.27 -16.39
C LYS A 111 9.50 0.86 -16.97
N THR A 112 10.61 0.18 -17.20
CA THR A 112 10.63 -1.17 -17.76
C THR A 112 11.57 -2.08 -16.97
N ILE A 113 11.28 -3.39 -17.02
CA ILE A 113 12.21 -4.42 -16.62
C ILE A 113 12.76 -5.09 -17.88
N LYS A 114 14.08 -5.21 -17.95
CA LYS A 114 14.80 -5.84 -19.06
C LYS A 114 15.28 -7.22 -18.63
N TYR A 115 15.21 -8.18 -19.52
CA TYR A 115 15.54 -9.57 -19.24
C TYR A 115 16.67 -10.03 -20.16
N GLY A 116 17.60 -10.82 -19.60
CA GLY A 116 18.62 -11.52 -20.39
C GLY A 116 18.11 -12.82 -21.02
N THR A 117 16.87 -13.22 -20.76
CA THR A 117 16.25 -14.46 -21.24
C THR A 117 14.83 -14.17 -21.71
N ALA A 118 14.46 -14.66 -22.92
CA ALA A 118 13.11 -14.55 -23.42
C ALA A 118 12.21 -15.66 -22.86
N GLY A 119 10.91 -15.41 -22.76
CA GLY A 119 9.91 -16.37 -22.30
C GLY A 119 8.78 -15.73 -21.50
N ASN A 120 7.97 -16.56 -20.86
CA ASN A 120 6.91 -16.08 -19.96
C ASN A 120 7.54 -15.64 -18.64
N ALA A 121 7.42 -14.36 -18.32
CA ALA A 121 7.87 -13.79 -17.07
C ALA A 121 6.76 -13.72 -16.04
N VAL A 122 7.10 -14.00 -14.80
CA VAL A 122 6.31 -13.71 -13.62
C VAL A 122 7.09 -12.74 -12.76
N LEU A 123 6.53 -11.57 -12.54
CA LEU A 123 7.07 -10.54 -11.68
C LEU A 123 6.26 -10.51 -10.38
N THR A 124 6.89 -10.88 -9.27
CA THR A 124 6.35 -10.67 -7.94
C THR A 124 6.97 -9.41 -7.37
N TYR A 125 6.15 -8.44 -7.02
CA TYR A 125 6.62 -7.12 -6.61
C TYR A 125 5.81 -6.56 -5.44
N LEU A 126 6.40 -5.60 -4.76
CA LEU A 126 5.71 -4.80 -3.77
C LEU A 126 4.95 -3.69 -4.50
N SER A 127 3.62 -3.71 -4.37
CA SER A 127 2.74 -2.65 -4.83
C SER A 127 2.62 -1.55 -3.77
N ASN A 128 2.47 -0.30 -4.19
CA ASN A 128 2.13 0.79 -3.27
C ASN A 128 0.64 0.79 -2.89
N ALA A 129 -0.12 -0.17 -3.38
CA ALA A 129 -1.58 -0.30 -3.20
C ALA A 129 -2.39 0.95 -3.56
N LEU A 130 -1.78 1.92 -4.23
CA LEU A 130 -2.41 3.15 -4.65
C LEU A 130 -2.98 2.97 -6.07
N THR A 131 -3.95 2.07 -6.19
CA THR A 131 -4.78 2.07 -7.39
C THR A 131 -5.49 3.41 -7.49
N THR A 132 -5.64 3.92 -8.70
CA THR A 132 -6.25 5.24 -8.98
C THR A 132 -7.72 5.31 -8.56
N ASP A 133 -8.35 4.18 -8.33
CA ASP A 133 -9.79 4.01 -8.13
C ASP A 133 -10.26 3.85 -6.66
N GLU A 134 -9.38 4.03 -5.67
CA GLU A 134 -9.71 3.85 -4.24
C GLU A 134 -10.20 2.44 -3.87
N SER A 135 -10.02 1.46 -4.76
CA SER A 135 -10.44 0.07 -4.54
C SER A 135 -9.47 -0.75 -3.70
N ALA A 136 -8.29 -0.19 -3.39
CA ALA A 136 -7.29 -0.85 -2.57
C ALA A 136 -7.92 -1.40 -1.28
N ALA A 137 -7.73 -2.69 -1.03
CA ALA A 137 -8.28 -3.38 0.13
C ALA A 137 -7.26 -3.37 1.27
N ILE A 138 -7.72 -2.99 2.45
CA ILE A 138 -6.92 -2.91 3.67
C ILE A 138 -7.48 -3.91 4.67
N PRO A 139 -6.64 -4.61 5.44
CA PRO A 139 -7.14 -5.43 6.54
C PRO A 139 -7.99 -4.60 7.50
N LYS A 140 -9.18 -5.08 7.83
CA LYS A 140 -10.11 -4.37 8.72
C LYS A 140 -9.52 -4.07 10.10
N LEU A 141 -8.55 -4.87 10.54
CA LEU A 141 -7.79 -4.63 11.76
C LEU A 141 -6.99 -3.32 11.75
N ALA A 142 -6.70 -2.76 10.56
CA ALA A 142 -5.99 -1.50 10.38
C ALA A 142 -6.92 -0.27 10.31
N GLU A 143 -8.23 -0.46 10.23
CA GLU A 143 -9.23 0.60 10.05
C GLU A 143 -9.09 1.71 11.11
N GLU A 144 -9.02 1.34 12.38
CA GLU A 144 -8.86 2.27 13.50
C GLU A 144 -7.54 3.06 13.44
N ALA A 145 -6.45 2.40 13.03
CA ALA A 145 -5.16 3.05 12.86
C ALA A 145 -5.19 4.07 11.70
N MET A 146 -5.92 3.75 10.63
CA MET A 146 -6.14 4.67 9.52
C MET A 146 -6.92 5.91 9.97
N TYR A 147 -7.99 5.76 10.74
CA TYR A 147 -8.77 6.90 11.24
C TYR A 147 -7.94 7.83 12.12
N THR A 148 -7.20 7.30 13.08
CA THR A 148 -6.35 8.12 13.95
C THR A 148 -5.21 8.80 13.19
N CYS A 149 -4.62 8.13 12.21
CA CYS A 149 -3.64 8.73 11.30
C CYS A 149 -4.24 9.90 10.51
N MET A 150 -5.41 9.72 9.92
CA MET A 150 -6.09 10.76 9.13
C MET A 150 -6.48 11.96 9.99
N VAL A 151 -7.03 11.74 11.19
CA VAL A 151 -7.37 12.83 12.13
C VAL A 151 -6.12 13.63 12.49
N TYR A 152 -5.03 12.96 12.87
CA TYR A 152 -3.77 13.62 13.17
C TYR A 152 -3.24 14.41 11.97
N ALA A 153 -3.20 13.79 10.78
CA ALA A 153 -2.67 14.41 9.57
C ALA A 153 -3.45 15.65 9.14
N ILE A 154 -4.79 15.63 9.24
CA ILE A 154 -5.63 16.78 8.90
C ILE A 154 -5.45 17.90 9.93
N LEU A 155 -5.48 17.58 11.22
CA LEU A 155 -5.41 18.60 12.27
C LEU A 155 -4.00 19.20 12.43
N SER A 156 -2.94 18.44 12.15
CA SER A 156 -1.56 18.95 12.16
C SER A 156 -1.29 19.99 11.07
N ASN A 157 -2.08 19.99 10.00
CA ASN A 157 -1.97 20.98 8.93
C ASN A 157 -2.84 22.24 9.15
N ARG A 158 -3.55 22.33 10.28
CA ARG A 158 -4.41 23.48 10.62
C ARG A 158 -3.72 24.41 11.60
N GLU A 159 -3.66 25.71 11.28
CA GLU A 159 -2.94 26.72 12.05
C GLU A 159 -3.40 26.86 13.53
N ASN A 160 -4.67 26.64 13.80
CA ASN A 160 -5.26 26.88 15.14
C ASN A 160 -5.49 25.61 15.96
N THR A 161 -4.83 24.50 15.64
CA THR A 161 -4.98 23.28 16.43
C THR A 161 -4.18 23.37 17.72
N ASN A 162 -4.81 23.11 18.85
CA ASN A 162 -4.16 23.13 20.15
C ASN A 162 -3.01 22.12 20.21
N PRO A 163 -1.77 22.54 20.61
CA PRO A 163 -0.61 21.65 20.69
C PRO A 163 -0.82 20.41 21.57
N ASN A 164 -1.53 20.55 22.70
CA ASN A 164 -1.82 19.42 23.58
C ASN A 164 -2.74 18.40 22.91
N THR A 165 -3.68 18.87 22.06
CA THR A 165 -4.53 17.99 21.26
C THR A 165 -3.70 17.23 20.23
N LEU A 166 -2.79 17.90 19.52
CA LEU A 166 -1.89 17.26 18.56
C LEU A 166 -0.99 16.22 19.23
N GLN A 167 -0.43 16.52 20.40
CA GLN A 167 0.41 15.58 21.13
C GLN A 167 -0.39 14.32 21.53
N ARG A 168 -1.59 14.49 22.05
CA ARG A 168 -2.48 13.37 22.38
C ARG A 168 -2.80 12.51 21.16
N LEU A 169 -3.15 13.16 20.02
CA LEU A 169 -3.46 12.46 18.77
C LEU A 169 -2.25 11.73 18.19
N LEU A 170 -1.04 12.28 18.34
CA LEU A 170 0.18 11.61 17.92
C LEU A 170 0.43 10.32 18.70
N ILE A 171 0.25 10.39 20.04
CA ILE A 171 0.38 9.21 20.91
C ILE A 171 -0.68 8.15 20.52
N GLU A 172 -1.93 8.57 20.33
CA GLU A 172 -3.00 7.68 19.95
C GLU A 172 -2.76 7.04 18.56
N LYS A 173 -2.30 7.82 17.59
CA LYS A 173 -1.88 7.33 16.27
C LYS A 173 -0.82 6.24 16.41
N THR A 174 0.23 6.49 17.17
CA THR A 174 1.34 5.55 17.36
C THR A 174 0.87 4.26 18.06
N ASP A 175 0.08 4.37 19.11
CA ASP A 175 -0.46 3.21 19.84
C ASP A 175 -1.36 2.33 18.95
N LYS A 176 -2.30 2.95 18.19
CA LYS A 176 -3.18 2.24 17.28
C LYS A 176 -2.41 1.57 16.14
N LEU A 177 -1.39 2.25 15.61
CA LEU A 177 -0.52 1.71 14.56
C LEU A 177 0.24 0.47 15.06
N GLU A 178 0.88 0.55 16.24
CA GLU A 178 1.61 -0.57 16.82
C GLU A 178 0.70 -1.77 17.16
N ARG A 179 -0.50 -1.52 17.67
CA ARG A 179 -1.51 -2.57 17.90
C ARG A 179 -1.95 -3.25 16.61
N ALA A 180 -2.17 -2.47 15.54
CA ALA A 180 -2.54 -3.03 14.24
C ALA A 180 -1.40 -3.88 13.66
N LYS A 181 -0.15 -3.41 13.75
CA LYS A 181 1.05 -4.18 13.37
C LYS A 181 1.13 -5.50 14.11
N SER A 182 1.03 -5.47 15.43
CA SER A 182 1.12 -6.69 16.26
C SER A 182 0.06 -7.72 15.88
N ARG A 183 -1.18 -7.29 15.65
CA ARG A 183 -2.27 -8.20 15.26
C ARG A 183 -2.07 -8.81 13.87
N LEU A 184 -1.55 -8.03 12.92
CA LEU A 184 -1.31 -8.50 11.55
C LEU A 184 -0.15 -9.50 11.48
N VAL A 185 0.88 -9.34 12.30
CA VAL A 185 1.98 -10.31 12.39
C VAL A 185 1.48 -11.67 12.88
N PHE A 186 0.58 -11.70 13.87
CA PHE A 186 0.05 -12.95 14.42
C PHE A 186 -0.91 -13.69 13.45
N THR A 187 -1.57 -13.00 12.54
CA THR A 187 -2.47 -13.64 11.56
C THR A 187 -1.74 -14.32 10.40
N ASN A 188 -0.47 -14.02 10.18
CA ASN A 188 0.34 -14.61 9.11
C ASN A 188 1.06 -15.92 9.50
N PHE A 189 0.92 -16.39 10.74
CA PHE A 189 1.55 -17.61 11.26
C PHE A 189 0.57 -18.77 11.53
N SER A 190 -0.64 -18.72 10.95
CA SER A 190 -1.66 -19.78 11.14
C SER A 190 -1.96 -20.49 9.84
#